data_c2a89bd7c1ebe3778d06bc574cc5f254
#
_entry.id   c2a89bd7c1ebe3778d06bc574cc5f254
#
_cell.length_a   1.000
_cell.length_b   1.000
_cell.length_c   1.000
_cell.angle_alpha   90.00
_cell.angle_beta   90.00
_cell.angle_gamma   90.00
#
_symmetry.space_group_name_H-M   'P 1'
#
loop_
_entity.id
_entity.type
_entity.pdbx_description
1 polymer ?
#
loop_
_entity_poly.entity_id
_entity_poly.type
_entity_poly.pdbx_seq_one_letter_code
_entity_poly.pdbx_strand_id
1 'polypeptide(L)'
;MLNALLPGTVVPVHRHPQSNENVLLLCGKLVEVIYDENGNEIERIHLDPTVGNYGCVVPQGAWHTVEVLEPSVIYEAKDGKYGEDGSETFDAFKAKEADNKEQVSATFSNSLGDLKKNIEYLIGMERQSGSMDVITPLYVSRMLNVPLEEVERVMKGMDV
;
A
#
# COMPACT_ATOMS: atom_id res chain seq x y z
N MET A 1 5.16 5.90 -10.33
CA MET A 1 4.62 4.52 -10.28
C MET A 1 3.16 4.59 -9.86
N LEU A 2 2.31 3.64 -10.29
CA LEU A 2 0.93 3.51 -9.80
C LEU A 2 0.88 2.34 -8.83
N ASN A 3 0.30 2.57 -7.65
CA ASN A 3 0.12 1.56 -6.62
C ASN A 3 -1.34 1.53 -6.18
N ALA A 4 -1.90 0.33 -6.07
CA ALA A 4 -3.19 0.09 -5.44
C ALA A 4 -2.95 -0.43 -4.03
N LEU A 5 -3.54 0.22 -3.04
CA LEU A 5 -3.35 -0.03 -1.62
C LEU A 5 -4.70 -0.31 -0.95
N LEU A 6 -4.74 -1.33 -0.12
CA LEU A 6 -5.92 -1.66 0.69
C LEU A 6 -5.69 -1.29 2.16
N PRO A 7 -6.75 -1.02 2.93
CA PRO A 7 -6.65 -0.91 4.38
C PRO A 7 -5.94 -2.14 4.98
N GLY A 8 -4.94 -1.90 5.83
CA GLY A 8 -4.09 -2.95 6.37
C GLY A 8 -2.82 -3.25 5.55
N THR A 9 -2.63 -2.61 4.38
CA THR A 9 -1.34 -2.63 3.71
C THR A 9 -0.29 -1.98 4.62
N VAL A 10 0.80 -2.70 4.88
CA VAL A 10 1.93 -2.17 5.64
C VAL A 10 3.00 -1.70 4.67
N VAL A 11 3.23 -0.40 4.64
CA VAL A 11 4.38 0.20 3.96
C VAL A 11 5.44 0.46 5.03
N PRO A 12 6.65 -0.11 4.92
CA PRO A 12 7.72 0.17 5.87
C PRO A 12 8.01 1.66 5.98
N VAL A 13 8.32 2.15 7.18
CA VAL A 13 8.87 3.50 7.31
C VAL A 13 10.21 3.54 6.58
N HIS A 14 10.33 4.43 5.62
CA HIS A 14 11.48 4.54 4.73
C HIS A 14 11.75 6.00 4.35
N ARG A 15 12.87 6.23 3.70
CA ARG A 15 13.22 7.54 3.13
C ARG A 15 13.89 7.39 1.79
N HIS A 16 13.89 8.48 1.04
CA HIS A 16 14.62 8.64 -0.22
C HIS A 16 15.70 9.71 -0.06
N PRO A 17 16.96 9.32 0.25
CA PRO A 17 18.01 10.29 0.58
C PRO A 17 18.37 11.25 -0.55
N GLN A 18 18.04 10.88 -1.80
CA GLN A 18 18.48 11.61 -3.00
C GLN A 18 17.34 12.27 -3.78
N SER A 19 16.08 12.07 -3.36
CA SER A 19 14.93 12.59 -4.11
C SER A 19 13.78 13.04 -3.21
N ASN A 20 13.04 14.03 -3.69
CA ASN A 20 11.68 14.26 -3.20
C ASN A 20 10.75 13.20 -3.77
N GLU A 21 9.70 12.89 -3.04
CA GLU A 21 8.61 12.04 -3.53
C GLU A 21 7.33 12.86 -3.64
N ASN A 22 6.70 12.82 -4.81
CA ASN A 22 5.38 13.39 -5.01
C ASN A 22 4.36 12.24 -4.92
N VAL A 23 3.46 12.33 -3.97
CA VAL A 23 2.36 11.39 -3.80
C VAL A 23 1.07 12.06 -4.23
N LEU A 24 0.39 11.49 -5.24
CA LEU A 24 -0.92 11.93 -5.71
C LEU A 24 -1.93 10.82 -5.48
N LEU A 25 -2.96 11.10 -4.70
CA LEU A 25 -4.07 10.18 -4.45
C LEU A 25 -5.14 10.35 -5.55
N LEU A 26 -5.33 9.31 -6.34
CA LEU A 26 -6.31 9.30 -7.45
C LEU A 26 -7.71 8.94 -6.95
N CYS A 27 -7.82 8.04 -5.98
CA CYS A 27 -9.06 7.68 -5.29
C CYS A 27 -8.78 7.06 -3.93
N GLY A 28 -9.81 7.00 -3.08
CA GLY A 28 -9.72 6.48 -1.71
C GLY A 28 -9.33 7.55 -0.70
N LYS A 29 -8.83 7.11 0.46
CA LYS A 29 -8.33 7.97 1.53
C LYS A 29 -7.11 7.34 2.18
N LEU A 30 -6.08 8.13 2.39
CA LEU A 30 -4.88 7.72 3.11
C LEU A 30 -4.28 8.89 3.90
N VAL A 31 -3.36 8.55 4.78
CA VAL A 31 -2.57 9.51 5.54
C VAL A 31 -1.11 9.27 5.23
N GLU A 32 -0.41 10.28 4.75
CA GLU A 32 1.04 10.31 4.72
C GLU A 32 1.55 10.70 6.09
N VAL A 33 2.43 9.88 6.68
CA VAL A 33 2.96 10.08 8.03
C VAL A 33 4.45 10.33 7.94
N ILE A 34 4.89 11.47 8.47
CA ILE A 34 6.30 11.89 8.47
C ILE A 34 6.88 11.72 9.89
N TYR A 35 8.11 11.25 9.95
CA TYR A 35 8.82 10.98 11.19
C TYR A 35 10.15 11.73 11.27
N ASP A 36 10.60 12.02 12.50
CA ASP A 36 11.93 12.54 12.76
C ASP A 36 13.01 11.43 12.76
N GLU A 37 14.27 11.82 12.94
CA GLU A 37 15.41 10.88 12.99
C GLU A 37 15.39 9.95 14.22
N ASN A 38 14.53 10.21 15.20
CA ASN A 38 14.34 9.37 16.38
C ASN A 38 13.15 8.40 16.22
N GLY A 39 12.41 8.54 15.12
CA GLY A 39 11.21 7.77 14.85
C GLY A 39 9.95 8.28 15.55
N ASN A 40 9.95 9.54 16.00
CA ASN A 40 8.73 10.17 16.47
C ASN A 40 7.96 10.74 15.29
N GLU A 41 6.65 10.54 15.28
CA GLU A 41 5.76 11.14 14.31
C GLU A 41 5.76 12.68 14.50
N ILE A 42 5.99 13.41 13.41
CA ILE A 42 6.04 14.89 13.41
C ILE A 42 4.94 15.50 12.56
N GLU A 43 4.40 14.79 11.59
CA GLU A 43 3.33 15.29 10.73
C GLU A 43 2.46 14.18 10.18
N ARG A 44 1.16 14.46 10.04
CA ARG A 44 0.17 13.61 9.37
C ARG A 44 -0.56 14.42 8.32
N ILE A 45 -0.41 14.00 7.06
CA ILE A 45 -1.03 14.67 5.91
C ILE A 45 -2.18 13.80 5.42
N HIS A 46 -3.40 14.23 5.70
CA HIS A 46 -4.61 13.52 5.25
C HIS A 46 -4.88 13.82 3.78
N LEU A 47 -4.89 12.80 2.94
CA LEU A 47 -5.24 12.88 1.53
C LEU A 47 -6.64 12.33 1.32
N ASP A 48 -7.49 13.15 0.74
CA ASP A 48 -8.88 12.84 0.39
C ASP A 48 -9.30 13.70 -0.82
N PRO A 49 -9.35 13.13 -2.03
CA PRO A 49 -9.74 13.86 -3.24
C PRO A 49 -11.14 14.46 -3.18
N THR A 50 -12.04 13.89 -2.36
CA THR A 50 -13.43 14.38 -2.24
C THR A 50 -13.53 15.75 -1.59
N VAL A 51 -12.52 16.15 -0.83
CA VAL A 51 -12.43 17.46 -0.18
C VAL A 51 -11.30 18.34 -0.75
N GLY A 52 -10.68 17.92 -1.85
CA GLY A 52 -9.66 18.70 -2.55
C GLY A 52 -8.22 18.45 -2.09
N ASN A 53 -8.00 17.50 -1.18
CA ASN A 53 -6.65 17.13 -0.71
C ASN A 53 -6.11 15.99 -1.56
N TYR A 54 -5.57 16.32 -2.73
CA TYR A 54 -5.18 15.34 -3.75
C TYR A 54 -3.81 14.73 -3.56
N GLY A 55 -2.90 15.37 -2.84
CA GLY A 55 -1.53 14.86 -2.74
C GLY A 55 -0.64 15.71 -1.87
N CYS A 56 0.59 15.24 -1.69
CA CYS A 56 1.63 15.92 -0.95
C CYS A 56 3.00 15.70 -1.60
N VAL A 57 3.98 16.43 -1.10
CA VAL A 57 5.38 16.23 -1.41
C VAL A 57 6.08 15.79 -0.14
N VAL A 58 6.68 14.60 -0.18
CA VAL A 58 7.60 14.13 0.87
C VAL A 58 8.97 14.69 0.55
N PRO A 59 9.56 15.51 1.44
CA PRO A 59 10.88 16.09 1.21
C PRO A 59 11.98 15.02 1.13
N GLN A 60 13.01 15.30 0.36
CA GLN A 60 14.21 14.48 0.29
C GLN A 60 14.73 14.16 1.69
N GLY A 61 14.97 12.88 1.95
CA GLY A 61 15.51 12.37 3.20
C GLY A 61 14.51 12.24 4.35
N ALA A 62 13.26 12.70 4.19
CA ALA A 62 12.25 12.56 5.24
C ALA A 62 11.83 11.11 5.43
N TRP A 63 11.85 10.63 6.67
CA TRP A 63 11.29 9.34 7.03
C TRP A 63 9.77 9.38 6.95
N HIS A 64 9.16 8.43 6.24
CA HIS A 64 7.71 8.44 6.01
C HIS A 64 7.13 7.06 5.79
N THR A 65 5.82 6.99 5.89
CA THR A 65 4.98 5.84 5.53
C THR A 65 3.58 6.31 5.18
N VAL A 66 2.75 5.41 4.66
CA VAL A 66 1.34 5.65 4.41
C VAL A 66 0.46 4.76 5.28
N GLU A 67 -0.61 5.34 5.82
CA GLU A 67 -1.72 4.63 6.44
C GLU A 67 -2.93 4.68 5.50
N VAL A 68 -3.40 3.52 5.08
CA VAL A 68 -4.51 3.41 4.13
C VAL A 68 -5.82 3.32 4.89
N LEU A 69 -6.68 4.34 4.77
CA LEU A 69 -7.97 4.40 5.46
C LEU A 69 -9.10 3.77 4.64
N GLU A 70 -9.06 3.93 3.32
CA GLU A 70 -9.98 3.35 2.35
C GLU A 70 -9.17 2.74 1.20
N PRO A 71 -9.72 1.79 0.41
CA PRO A 71 -9.04 1.32 -0.80
C PRO A 71 -8.61 2.49 -1.66
N SER A 72 -7.32 2.57 -1.94
CA SER A 72 -6.68 3.76 -2.52
C SER A 72 -5.85 3.41 -3.73
N VAL A 73 -5.79 4.33 -4.68
CA VAL A 73 -4.84 4.30 -5.79
C VAL A 73 -4.00 5.56 -5.73
N ILE A 74 -2.69 5.38 -5.64
CA ILE A 74 -1.72 6.48 -5.62
C ILE A 74 -0.85 6.45 -6.87
N TYR A 75 -0.45 7.65 -7.30
CA TYR A 75 0.63 7.87 -8.24
C TYR A 75 1.80 8.50 -7.51
N GLU A 76 2.95 7.82 -7.53
CA GLU A 76 4.20 8.30 -6.96
C GLU A 76 5.15 8.71 -8.07
N ALA A 77 5.77 9.88 -7.93
CA ALA A 77 6.82 10.36 -8.79
C ALA A 77 8.02 10.82 -7.95
N LYS A 78 9.17 10.29 -8.30
CA LYS A 78 10.47 10.62 -7.68
C LYS A 78 11.44 11.07 -8.75
N ASP A 79 12.39 11.93 -8.35
CA ASP A 79 13.51 12.27 -9.20
C ASP A 79 14.48 11.10 -9.30
N GLY A 80 15.03 10.89 -10.51
CA GLY A 80 16.03 9.85 -10.73
C GLY A 80 15.45 8.54 -11.28
N LYS A 81 16.33 7.55 -11.38
CA LYS A 81 16.00 6.25 -11.95
C LYS A 81 15.44 5.32 -10.87
N TYR A 82 14.38 4.60 -11.22
CA TYR A 82 13.76 3.63 -10.32
C TYR A 82 14.77 2.59 -9.81
N GLY A 83 14.81 2.40 -8.48
CA GLY A 83 15.71 1.47 -7.82
C GLY A 83 17.15 2.00 -7.61
N GLU A 84 17.46 3.23 -8.05
CA GLU A 84 18.74 3.89 -7.83
C GLU A 84 18.62 5.14 -6.93
N ASP A 85 17.47 5.34 -6.31
CA ASP A 85 17.15 6.46 -5.43
C ASP A 85 17.75 6.35 -4.01
N GLY A 86 18.46 5.24 -3.73
CA GLY A 86 19.10 4.99 -2.44
C GLY A 86 18.12 4.81 -1.29
N SER A 87 16.89 4.33 -1.59
CA SER A 87 15.86 4.10 -0.56
C SER A 87 16.40 3.32 0.64
N GLU A 88 16.12 3.82 1.82
CA GLU A 88 16.52 3.23 3.11
C GLU A 88 15.30 2.95 3.98
N THR A 89 15.31 1.86 4.72
CA THR A 89 14.31 1.56 5.75
C THR A 89 14.80 2.00 7.13
N PHE A 90 13.91 2.54 7.94
CA PHE A 90 14.25 3.00 9.29
C PHE A 90 14.37 1.81 10.25
N ASP A 91 15.60 1.47 10.65
CA ASP A 91 15.89 0.24 11.41
C ASP A 91 15.17 0.15 12.76
N ALA A 92 14.94 1.28 13.42
CA ALA A 92 14.16 1.33 14.66
C ALA A 92 12.69 0.91 14.49
N PHE A 93 12.14 0.98 13.27
CA PHE A 93 10.80 0.52 12.94
C PHE A 93 10.77 -0.94 12.54
N LYS A 94 11.88 -1.52 12.07
CA LYS A 94 11.97 -2.95 11.70
C LYS A 94 11.63 -3.87 12.88
N ALA A 95 12.03 -3.52 14.09
CA ALA A 95 11.69 -4.29 15.28
C ALA A 95 10.18 -4.27 15.55
N LYS A 96 9.55 -3.09 15.44
CA LYS A 96 8.09 -2.94 15.58
C LYS A 96 7.33 -3.61 14.45
N GLU A 97 7.89 -3.59 13.22
CA GLU A 97 7.32 -4.31 12.08
C GLU A 97 7.44 -5.83 12.24
N ALA A 98 8.54 -6.34 12.81
CA ALA A 98 8.69 -7.76 13.09
C ALA A 98 7.63 -8.23 14.09
N ASP A 99 7.42 -7.47 15.19
CA ASP A 99 6.38 -7.74 16.18
C ASP A 99 4.96 -7.64 15.57
N ASN A 100 4.72 -6.65 14.70
CA ASN A 100 3.45 -6.51 13.99
C ASN A 100 3.28 -7.61 12.91
N LYS A 101 4.36 -8.02 12.23
CA LYS A 101 4.31 -9.16 11.29
C LYS A 101 4.03 -10.47 11.98
N GLU A 102 4.51 -10.69 13.21
CA GLU A 102 4.12 -11.84 14.01
C GLU A 102 2.62 -11.80 14.39
N GLN A 103 2.12 -10.63 14.79
CA GLN A 103 0.69 -10.45 15.09
C GLN A 103 -0.18 -10.52 13.83
N VAL A 104 0.25 -9.91 12.73
CA VAL A 104 -0.44 -9.96 11.43
C VAL A 104 -0.32 -11.35 10.80
N SER A 105 0.82 -12.03 10.91
CA SER A 105 0.94 -13.43 10.50
C SER A 105 0.07 -14.36 11.33
N ALA A 106 -0.07 -14.13 12.64
CA ALA A 106 -1.03 -14.83 13.48
C ALA A 106 -2.48 -14.49 13.12
N THR A 107 -2.76 -13.26 12.68
CA THR A 107 -4.07 -12.81 12.19
C THR A 107 -4.31 -13.27 10.76
N PHE A 108 -3.29 -13.28 9.88
CA PHE A 108 -3.36 -13.79 8.50
C PHE A 108 -3.56 -15.31 8.45
N SER A 109 -2.98 -16.07 9.37
CA SER A 109 -3.26 -17.52 9.46
C SER A 109 -4.72 -17.81 9.82
N ASN A 110 -5.42 -16.83 10.40
CA ASN A 110 -6.86 -16.91 10.70
C ASN A 110 -7.76 -16.22 9.67
N SER A 111 -7.22 -15.55 8.64
CA SER A 111 -7.98 -14.65 7.77
C SER A 111 -8.04 -15.05 6.29
N LEU A 112 -8.12 -16.35 5.99
CA LEU A 112 -8.57 -16.79 4.66
C LEU A 112 -9.88 -16.10 4.23
N GLY A 113 -10.71 -15.70 5.21
CA GLY A 113 -11.91 -14.89 4.99
C GLY A 113 -11.63 -13.46 4.47
N ASP A 114 -10.54 -12.84 4.89
CA ASP A 114 -10.24 -11.45 4.49
C ASP A 114 -9.61 -11.40 3.09
N LEU A 115 -8.74 -12.35 2.75
CA LEU A 115 -8.20 -12.46 1.39
C LEU A 115 -9.33 -12.72 0.39
N LYS A 116 -10.27 -13.60 0.71
CA LYS A 116 -11.45 -13.86 -0.14
C LYS A 116 -12.28 -12.59 -0.33
N LYS A 117 -12.57 -11.84 0.74
CA LYS A 117 -13.29 -10.56 0.66
C LYS A 117 -12.54 -9.52 -0.17
N ASN A 118 -11.24 -9.43 -0.03
CA ASN A 118 -10.42 -8.52 -0.81
C ASN A 118 -10.42 -8.87 -2.30
N ILE A 119 -10.40 -10.16 -2.63
CA ILE A 119 -10.55 -10.65 -4.01
C ILE A 119 -11.94 -10.33 -4.54
N GLU A 120 -13.00 -10.62 -3.77
CA GLU A 120 -14.40 -10.30 -4.13
C GLU A 120 -14.59 -8.80 -4.39
N TYR A 121 -13.98 -7.95 -3.55
CA TYR A 121 -14.01 -6.50 -3.71
C TYR A 121 -13.32 -6.07 -5.01
N LEU A 122 -12.11 -6.58 -5.28
CA LEU A 122 -11.37 -6.29 -6.51
C LEU A 122 -12.16 -6.71 -7.75
N ILE A 123 -12.74 -7.92 -7.73
CA ILE A 123 -13.63 -8.40 -8.79
C ILE A 123 -14.83 -7.48 -8.98
N GLY A 124 -15.43 -7.02 -7.89
CA GLY A 124 -16.56 -6.09 -7.93
C GLY A 124 -16.19 -4.75 -8.59
N MET A 125 -15.01 -4.22 -8.31
CA MET A 125 -14.50 -3.01 -8.96
C MET A 125 -14.27 -3.20 -10.45
N GLU A 126 -13.61 -4.29 -10.85
CA GLU A 126 -13.35 -4.59 -12.26
C GLU A 126 -14.64 -4.84 -13.07
N ARG A 127 -15.66 -5.46 -12.44
CA ARG A 127 -16.99 -5.59 -13.05
C ARG A 127 -17.63 -4.23 -13.33
N GLN A 128 -17.51 -3.29 -12.41
CA GLN A 128 -18.07 -1.95 -12.59
C GLN A 128 -17.35 -1.16 -13.68
N SER A 129 -16.06 -1.39 -13.86
CA SER A 129 -15.24 -0.77 -14.92
C SER A 129 -15.39 -1.45 -16.29
N GLY A 130 -16.02 -2.62 -16.35
CA GLY A 130 -16.15 -3.43 -17.57
C GLY A 130 -14.87 -4.19 -17.94
N SER A 131 -13.92 -4.34 -17.02
CA SER A 131 -12.57 -4.91 -17.24
C SER A 131 -12.45 -6.35 -16.76
N MET A 132 -13.48 -7.17 -16.89
CA MET A 132 -13.49 -8.56 -16.36
C MET A 132 -12.38 -9.46 -16.92
N ASP A 133 -11.93 -9.22 -18.17
CA ASP A 133 -10.92 -10.04 -18.84
C ASP A 133 -9.52 -9.96 -18.21
N VAL A 134 -9.28 -8.98 -17.33
CA VAL A 134 -7.99 -8.79 -16.65
C VAL A 134 -7.89 -9.56 -15.33
N ILE A 135 -9.00 -10.10 -14.80
CA ILE A 135 -9.04 -10.77 -13.51
C ILE A 135 -8.43 -12.18 -13.63
N THR A 136 -7.13 -12.25 -13.46
CA THR A 136 -6.38 -13.50 -13.37
C THR A 136 -5.77 -13.63 -11.98
N PRO A 137 -5.45 -14.84 -11.49
CA PRO A 137 -4.74 -15.02 -10.21
C PRO A 137 -3.45 -14.20 -10.14
N LEU A 138 -2.73 -14.07 -11.25
CA LEU A 138 -1.51 -13.26 -11.33
C LEU A 138 -1.81 -11.77 -11.18
N TYR A 139 -2.87 -11.27 -11.81
CA TYR A 139 -3.32 -9.90 -11.65
C TYR A 139 -3.69 -9.62 -10.20
N VAL A 140 -4.52 -10.47 -9.61
CA VAL A 140 -4.96 -10.36 -8.20
C VAL A 140 -3.77 -10.41 -7.25
N SER A 141 -2.83 -11.35 -7.46
CA SER A 141 -1.59 -11.47 -6.67
C SER A 141 -0.79 -10.17 -6.67
N ARG A 142 -0.65 -9.54 -7.84
CA ARG A 142 0.05 -8.25 -7.96
C ARG A 142 -0.70 -7.09 -7.32
N MET A 143 -2.01 -7.04 -7.52
CA MET A 143 -2.84 -5.94 -7.00
C MET A 143 -2.96 -5.98 -5.46
N LEU A 144 -3.04 -7.18 -4.87
CA LEU A 144 -3.17 -7.35 -3.42
C LEU A 144 -1.82 -7.56 -2.71
N ASN A 145 -0.72 -7.66 -3.46
CA ASN A 145 0.62 -7.98 -2.95
C ASN A 145 0.64 -9.27 -2.08
N VAL A 146 -0.06 -10.30 -2.56
CA VAL A 146 -0.18 -11.61 -1.91
C VAL A 146 0.47 -12.67 -2.79
N PRO A 147 1.14 -13.70 -2.22
CA PRO A 147 1.73 -14.77 -2.99
C PRO A 147 0.74 -15.43 -3.96
N LEU A 148 1.18 -15.67 -5.20
CA LEU A 148 0.34 -16.21 -6.26
C LEU A 148 -0.34 -17.52 -5.85
N GLU A 149 0.38 -18.41 -5.20
CA GLU A 149 -0.13 -19.73 -4.74
C GLU A 149 -1.31 -19.60 -3.76
N GLU A 150 -1.29 -18.57 -2.91
CA GLU A 150 -2.40 -18.30 -1.97
C GLU A 150 -3.63 -17.77 -2.71
N VAL A 151 -3.41 -16.86 -3.66
CA VAL A 151 -4.48 -16.33 -4.52
C VAL A 151 -5.12 -17.45 -5.34
N GLU A 152 -4.32 -18.30 -5.98
CA GLU A 152 -4.81 -19.45 -6.76
C GLU A 152 -5.65 -20.39 -5.89
N ARG A 153 -5.18 -20.65 -4.66
CA ARG A 153 -5.91 -21.51 -3.71
C ARG A 153 -7.28 -20.95 -3.35
N VAL A 154 -7.35 -19.63 -3.09
CA VAL A 154 -8.60 -18.96 -2.72
C VAL A 154 -9.53 -18.83 -3.91
N MET A 155 -9.03 -18.39 -5.07
CA MET A 155 -9.83 -18.21 -6.28
C MET A 155 -10.38 -19.53 -6.84
N LYS A 156 -9.68 -20.65 -6.64
CA LYS A 156 -10.15 -21.99 -7.04
C LYS A 156 -11.45 -22.41 -6.33
N GLY A 157 -11.72 -21.84 -5.15
CA GLY A 157 -12.95 -22.05 -4.38
C GLY A 157 -14.02 -20.97 -4.59
N MET A 158 -13.82 -20.06 -5.53
CA MET A 158 -14.73 -18.98 -5.87
C MET A 158 -15.31 -19.23 -7.26
N ASP A 159 -16.62 -19.04 -7.42
CA ASP A 159 -17.28 -19.01 -8.73
C ASP A 159 -16.99 -17.64 -9.40
N VAL A 160 -15.88 -17.57 -10.12
CA VAL A 160 -15.44 -16.35 -10.84
C VAL A 160 -15.58 -16.57 -12.33
#